data_b5d89d1f14dd696fbdcc0aacf502bc7a
#
_entry.id   b5d89d1f14dd696fbdcc0aacf502bc7a
#
_cell.length_a   1.000
_cell.length_b   1.000
_cell.length_c   1.000
_cell.angle_alpha   90.00
_cell.angle_beta   90.00
_cell.angle_gamma   90.00
#
_symmetry.space_group_name_H-M   'P 1'
#
loop_
_entity.id
_entity.type
_entity.pdbx_description
1 polymer ?
#
loop_
_entity_poly.entity_id
_entity_poly.type
_entity_poly.pdbx_seq_one_letter_code
_entity_poly.pdbx_strand_id
1 'polypeptide(L)'
;MMRNIDYYMKLNWTYRFEWSVEDQCYVATIAELKGCVADGETIEEATHQIKDALKSYISACLEAGYNIPEPLKPSDYKGQIPYRTTSEKHYKLAQRAKSTGKSINSIIDEATDLFLRETA
;
A
#
# COMPACT_ATOMS: atom_id res chain seq x y z
N MET A 1 -19.47 -13.67 11.53
CA MET A 1 -19.95 -13.96 10.17
C MET A 1 -18.77 -14.20 9.24
N MET A 2 -18.79 -15.31 8.53
CA MET A 2 -17.67 -15.63 7.62
C MET A 2 -17.74 -14.75 6.37
N ARG A 3 -16.59 -14.15 6.02
CA ARG A 3 -16.47 -13.37 4.79
C ARG A 3 -16.32 -14.33 3.60
N ASN A 4 -17.05 -14.05 2.53
CA ASN A 4 -17.00 -14.88 1.34
C ASN A 4 -16.10 -14.26 0.27
N ILE A 5 -15.96 -14.96 -0.86
CA ILE A 5 -15.09 -14.51 -1.94
C ILE A 5 -15.52 -13.15 -2.49
N ASP A 6 -16.81 -12.88 -2.57
CA ASP A 6 -17.31 -11.59 -3.08
C ASP A 6 -16.85 -10.42 -2.23
N TYR A 7 -16.79 -10.62 -0.93
CA TYR A 7 -16.25 -9.61 -0.01
C TYR A 7 -14.80 -9.24 -0.38
N TYR A 8 -13.95 -10.27 -0.54
CA TYR A 8 -12.53 -10.05 -0.82
C TYR A 8 -12.29 -9.48 -2.21
N MET A 9 -13.08 -9.88 -3.19
CA MET A 9 -12.90 -9.38 -4.57
C MET A 9 -13.21 -7.89 -4.71
N LYS A 10 -13.98 -7.31 -3.78
CA LYS A 10 -14.36 -5.89 -3.81
C LYS A 10 -13.37 -4.99 -3.07
N LEU A 11 -12.39 -5.54 -2.39
CA LEU A 11 -11.42 -4.75 -1.64
C LEU A 11 -10.47 -4.00 -2.58
N ASN A 12 -9.87 -2.94 -2.07
CA ASN A 12 -8.95 -2.10 -2.84
C ASN A 12 -7.53 -2.66 -2.79
N TRP A 13 -7.31 -3.77 -3.49
CA TRP A 13 -5.99 -4.39 -3.57
C TRP A 13 -5.01 -3.49 -4.30
N THR A 14 -3.72 -3.56 -3.92
CA THR A 14 -2.65 -2.80 -4.57
C THR A 14 -2.03 -3.64 -5.67
N TYR A 15 -2.35 -3.31 -6.91
CA TYR A 15 -1.81 -4.00 -8.09
C TYR A 15 -0.52 -3.33 -8.52
N ARG A 16 0.48 -4.13 -8.88
CA ARG A 16 1.74 -3.65 -9.43
C ARG A 16 2.00 -4.33 -10.76
N PHE A 17 2.46 -3.56 -11.71
CA PHE A 17 2.76 -4.04 -13.07
C PHE A 17 4.19 -3.67 -13.40
N GLU A 18 5.00 -4.66 -13.79
CA GLU A 18 6.38 -4.43 -14.18
C GLU A 18 6.65 -5.13 -15.50
N TRP A 19 7.40 -4.46 -16.37
CA TRP A 19 7.82 -5.08 -17.62
C TRP A 19 9.00 -6.01 -17.35
N SER A 20 8.89 -7.26 -17.80
CA SER A 20 9.97 -8.23 -17.70
C SER A 20 10.70 -8.31 -19.04
N VAL A 21 11.95 -7.86 -19.05
CA VAL A 21 12.79 -7.93 -20.24
C VAL A 21 13.09 -9.38 -20.61
N GLU A 22 13.31 -10.22 -19.61
CA GLU A 22 13.60 -11.64 -19.82
C GLU A 22 12.44 -12.39 -20.46
N ASP A 23 11.23 -12.16 -19.95
CA ASP A 23 10.04 -12.90 -20.38
C ASP A 23 9.24 -12.18 -21.46
N GLN A 24 9.63 -10.94 -21.78
CA GLN A 24 8.97 -10.09 -22.78
C GLN A 24 7.47 -9.98 -22.51
N CYS A 25 7.12 -9.70 -21.26
CA CYS A 25 5.73 -9.55 -20.84
C CYS A 25 5.63 -8.65 -19.62
N TYR A 26 4.42 -8.25 -19.29
CA TYR A 26 4.14 -7.55 -18.03
C TYR A 26 3.87 -8.58 -16.94
N VAL A 27 4.53 -8.40 -15.81
CA VAL A 27 4.29 -9.21 -14.60
C VAL A 27 3.43 -8.38 -13.65
N ALA A 28 2.30 -8.95 -13.23
CA ALA A 28 1.39 -8.31 -12.29
C ALA A 28 1.47 -9.01 -10.95
N THR A 29 1.48 -8.22 -9.87
CA THR A 29 1.48 -8.74 -8.50
C THR A 29 0.47 -7.96 -7.66
N ILE A 30 0.09 -8.55 -6.53
CA ILE A 30 -0.74 -7.89 -5.52
C ILE A 30 0.12 -7.74 -4.27
N ALA A 31 0.34 -6.47 -3.85
CA ALA A 31 1.27 -6.15 -2.77
C ALA A 31 0.93 -6.85 -1.46
N GLU A 32 -0.36 -6.97 -1.14
CA GLU A 32 -0.82 -7.54 0.12
C GLU A 32 -0.81 -9.07 0.15
N LEU A 33 -0.72 -9.71 -1.01
CA LEU A 33 -0.81 -11.18 -1.13
C LEU A 33 0.46 -11.73 -1.73
N LYS A 34 1.38 -12.16 -0.89
CA LYS A 34 2.65 -12.72 -1.31
C LYS A 34 2.44 -13.98 -2.14
N GLY A 35 3.04 -14.00 -3.33
CA GLY A 35 2.92 -15.14 -4.23
C GLY A 35 1.73 -15.08 -5.19
N CYS A 36 0.89 -14.06 -5.09
CA CYS A 36 -0.18 -13.85 -6.05
C CYS A 36 0.38 -13.09 -7.25
N VAL A 37 0.67 -13.80 -8.33
CA VAL A 37 1.39 -13.30 -9.50
C VAL A 37 0.69 -13.77 -10.78
N ALA A 38 0.72 -12.93 -11.79
CA ALA A 38 0.22 -13.27 -13.12
C ALA A 38 1.03 -12.50 -14.16
N ASP A 39 0.85 -12.83 -15.43
CA ASP A 39 1.54 -12.14 -16.52
C ASP A 39 0.61 -11.92 -17.71
N GLY A 40 1.05 -11.09 -18.64
CA GLY A 40 0.34 -10.81 -19.87
C GLY A 40 1.21 -10.01 -20.81
N GLU A 41 0.94 -10.14 -22.11
CA GLU A 41 1.69 -9.40 -23.13
C GLU A 41 1.37 -7.91 -23.12
N THR A 42 0.18 -7.53 -22.65
CA THR A 42 -0.26 -6.16 -22.49
C THR A 42 -0.68 -5.89 -21.05
N ILE A 43 -0.81 -4.61 -20.68
CA ILE A 43 -1.32 -4.24 -19.34
C ILE A 43 -2.75 -4.77 -19.15
N GLU A 44 -3.58 -4.68 -20.18
CA GLU A 44 -4.97 -5.16 -20.12
C GLU A 44 -5.03 -6.66 -19.89
N GLU A 45 -4.18 -7.41 -20.58
CA GLU A 45 -4.11 -8.87 -20.40
C GLU A 45 -3.60 -9.21 -19.01
N ALA A 46 -2.53 -8.55 -18.56
CA ALA A 46 -1.98 -8.77 -17.23
C ALA A 46 -3.00 -8.43 -16.14
N THR A 47 -3.80 -7.37 -16.34
CA THR A 47 -4.87 -6.98 -15.42
C THR A 47 -5.92 -8.07 -15.32
N HIS A 48 -6.35 -8.62 -16.44
CA HIS A 48 -7.34 -9.71 -16.47
C HIS A 48 -6.79 -10.94 -15.75
N GLN A 49 -5.55 -11.30 -16.05
CA GLN A 49 -4.91 -12.47 -15.47
C GLN A 49 -4.68 -12.33 -13.97
N ILE A 50 -4.28 -11.15 -13.48
CA ILE A 50 -4.06 -10.97 -12.05
C ILE A 50 -5.38 -11.01 -11.26
N LYS A 51 -6.47 -10.55 -11.84
CA LYS A 51 -7.79 -10.66 -11.21
C LYS A 51 -8.24 -12.10 -11.09
N ASP A 52 -7.99 -12.91 -12.12
CA ASP A 52 -8.26 -14.35 -12.08
C ASP A 52 -7.37 -15.03 -11.03
N ALA A 53 -6.10 -14.66 -10.96
CA ALA A 53 -5.17 -15.19 -9.97
C ALA A 53 -5.60 -14.80 -8.55
N LEU A 54 -6.10 -13.59 -8.36
CA LEU A 54 -6.64 -13.13 -7.08
C LEU A 54 -7.80 -14.03 -6.65
N LYS A 55 -8.73 -14.27 -7.53
CA LYS A 55 -9.89 -15.13 -7.24
C LYS A 55 -9.47 -16.54 -6.82
N SER A 56 -8.53 -17.11 -7.54
CA SER A 56 -8.00 -18.45 -7.24
C SER A 56 -7.26 -18.45 -5.89
N TYR A 57 -6.46 -17.42 -5.63
CA TYR A 57 -5.70 -17.30 -4.40
C TYR A 57 -6.64 -17.21 -3.20
N ILE A 58 -7.64 -16.32 -3.28
CA ILE A 58 -8.61 -16.13 -2.20
C ILE A 58 -9.42 -17.41 -1.97
N SER A 59 -9.86 -18.06 -3.05
CA SER A 59 -10.63 -19.31 -2.95
C SER A 59 -9.83 -20.40 -2.23
N ALA A 60 -8.55 -20.53 -2.57
CA ALA A 60 -7.68 -21.51 -1.93
C ALA A 60 -7.47 -21.21 -0.44
N CYS A 61 -7.30 -19.93 -0.10
CA CYS A 61 -7.15 -19.52 1.30
C CYS A 61 -8.42 -19.79 2.11
N LEU A 62 -9.58 -19.52 1.54
CA LEU A 62 -10.86 -19.77 2.21
C LEU A 62 -11.09 -21.26 2.46
N GLU A 63 -10.75 -22.10 1.50
CA GLU A 63 -10.88 -23.55 1.65
C GLU A 63 -9.93 -24.08 2.72
N ALA A 64 -8.70 -23.55 2.77
CA ALA A 64 -7.70 -24.01 3.72
C ALA A 64 -7.85 -23.39 5.11
N GLY A 65 -8.72 -22.41 5.25
CA GLY A 65 -8.89 -21.70 6.53
C GLY A 65 -7.74 -20.78 6.88
N TYR A 66 -6.99 -20.34 5.88
CA TYR A 66 -5.88 -19.41 6.09
C TYR A 66 -6.39 -18.00 6.35
N ASN A 67 -5.63 -17.24 7.14
CA ASN A 67 -5.91 -15.84 7.35
C ASN A 67 -5.50 -15.06 6.10
N ILE A 68 -6.41 -14.21 5.63
CA ILE A 68 -6.19 -13.44 4.40
C ILE A 68 -5.87 -11.99 4.78
N PRO A 69 -4.66 -11.48 4.47
CA PRO A 69 -4.36 -10.07 4.68
C PRO A 69 -5.26 -9.19 3.84
N GLU A 70 -5.69 -8.07 4.40
CA GLU A 70 -6.57 -7.14 3.69
C GLU A 70 -5.83 -5.82 3.42
N PRO A 71 -6.15 -5.15 2.31
CA PRO A 71 -5.55 -3.83 2.05
C PRO A 71 -6.06 -2.80 3.05
N LEU A 72 -5.26 -1.76 3.25
CA LEU A 72 -5.65 -0.65 4.12
C LEU A 72 -6.85 0.08 3.52
N LYS A 73 -7.75 0.51 4.41
CA LYS A 73 -8.96 1.25 4.00
C LYS A 73 -8.76 2.74 4.29
N PRO A 74 -8.79 3.59 3.26
CA PRO A 74 -8.62 5.03 3.49
C PRO A 74 -9.57 5.62 4.53
N SER A 75 -10.79 5.10 4.62
CA SER A 75 -11.79 5.59 5.56
C SER A 75 -11.42 5.37 7.03
N ASP A 76 -10.46 4.48 7.31
CA ASP A 76 -10.01 4.21 8.67
C ASP A 76 -9.00 5.27 9.16
N TYR A 77 -8.55 6.14 8.27
CA TYR A 77 -7.49 7.10 8.56
C TYR A 77 -8.05 8.52 8.57
N LYS A 78 -7.94 9.18 9.73
CA LYS A 78 -8.59 10.48 9.97
C LYS A 78 -7.63 11.67 10.02
N GLY A 79 -6.37 11.41 9.74
CA GLY A 79 -5.39 12.48 9.70
C GLY A 79 -4.81 12.85 11.06
N GLN A 80 -5.09 12.07 12.09
CA GLN A 80 -4.52 12.29 13.41
C GLN A 80 -3.46 11.23 13.69
N ILE A 81 -2.21 11.67 13.84
CA ILE A 81 -1.09 10.79 14.10
C ILE A 81 -0.37 11.29 15.35
N PRO A 82 -0.39 10.54 16.46
CA PRO A 82 0.42 10.90 17.60
C PRO A 82 1.90 10.69 17.26
N TYR A 83 2.69 11.77 17.39
CA TYR A 83 4.12 11.72 17.08
C TYR A 83 4.91 11.97 18.35
N ARG A 84 5.71 10.98 18.73
CA ARG A 84 6.61 11.07 19.89
C ARG A 84 8.04 10.91 19.39
N THR A 85 8.93 11.73 19.93
CA THR A 85 10.32 11.72 19.52
C THR A 85 11.22 12.01 20.74
N THR A 86 12.50 12.17 20.51
CA THR A 86 13.45 12.49 21.57
C THR A 86 13.35 13.95 21.97
N SER A 87 13.77 14.25 23.19
CA SER A 87 13.83 15.63 23.68
C SER A 87 14.73 16.50 22.80
N GLU A 88 15.84 15.94 22.34
CA GLU A 88 16.78 16.65 21.46
C GLU A 88 16.12 17.04 20.13
N LYS A 89 15.44 16.11 19.51
CA LYS A 89 14.75 16.38 18.23
C LYS A 89 13.61 17.37 18.41
N HIS A 90 12.86 17.24 19.47
CA HIS A 90 11.79 18.19 19.81
C HIS A 90 12.34 19.61 19.94
N TYR A 91 13.46 19.77 20.65
CA TYR A 91 14.12 21.04 20.80
C TYR A 91 14.57 21.62 19.46
N LYS A 92 15.19 20.81 18.62
CA LYS A 92 15.63 21.23 17.28
C LYS A 92 14.45 21.65 16.40
N LEU A 93 13.35 20.94 16.49
CA LEU A 93 12.12 21.30 15.75
C LEU A 93 11.57 22.65 16.24
N ALA A 94 11.55 22.86 17.54
CA ALA A 94 11.10 24.11 18.12
C ALA A 94 11.98 25.27 17.68
N GLN A 95 13.32 25.10 17.67
CA GLN A 95 14.25 26.10 17.18
C GLN A 95 13.99 26.46 15.71
N ARG A 96 13.78 25.44 14.88
CA ARG A 96 13.53 25.66 13.47
C ARG A 96 12.18 26.33 13.23
N ALA A 97 11.18 25.96 14.00
CA ALA A 97 9.87 26.59 13.94
C ALA A 97 9.96 28.08 14.23
N LYS A 98 10.70 28.44 15.31
CA LYS A 98 10.89 29.82 15.71
C LYS A 98 11.64 30.62 14.65
N SER A 99 12.71 30.05 14.08
CA SER A 99 13.55 30.74 13.10
C SER A 99 12.87 30.91 11.73
N THR A 100 11.95 30.03 11.37
CA THR A 100 11.27 30.07 10.07
C THR A 100 9.87 30.67 10.11
N GLY A 101 9.34 30.92 11.31
CA GLY A 101 7.97 31.42 11.48
C GLY A 101 6.89 30.36 11.20
N LYS A 102 7.28 29.10 11.16
CA LYS A 102 6.36 27.97 10.92
C LYS A 102 6.05 27.25 12.22
N SER A 103 4.93 26.52 12.26
CA SER A 103 4.64 25.65 13.40
C SER A 103 5.43 24.34 13.28
N ILE A 104 5.60 23.64 14.39
CA ILE A 104 6.24 22.32 14.39
C ILE A 104 5.43 21.36 13.49
N ASN A 105 4.10 21.38 13.58
CA ASN A 105 3.24 20.57 12.74
C ASN A 105 3.49 20.83 11.25
N SER A 106 3.62 22.08 10.87
CA SER A 106 3.89 22.47 9.48
C SER A 106 5.21 21.90 8.98
N ILE A 107 6.25 21.94 9.83
CA ILE A 107 7.56 21.40 9.48
C ILE A 107 7.50 19.89 9.31
N ILE A 108 6.83 19.19 10.23
CA ILE A 108 6.65 17.74 10.14
C ILE A 108 5.85 17.36 8.89
N ASP A 109 4.83 18.14 8.57
CA ASP A 109 4.00 17.90 7.38
C ASP A 109 4.83 18.05 6.10
N GLU A 110 5.63 19.10 5.99
CA GLU A 110 6.52 19.30 4.83
C GLU A 110 7.53 18.16 4.69
N ALA A 111 8.13 17.72 5.80
CA ALA A 111 9.08 16.62 5.79
C ALA A 111 8.41 15.31 5.36
N THR A 112 7.20 15.09 5.83
CA THR A 112 6.41 13.89 5.47
C THR A 112 6.05 13.90 3.99
N ASP A 113 5.60 15.03 3.46
CA ASP A 113 5.30 15.18 2.04
C ASP A 113 6.51 14.85 1.17
N LEU A 114 7.67 15.37 1.57
CA LEU A 114 8.91 15.11 0.84
C LEU A 114 9.25 13.62 0.83
N PHE A 115 9.16 12.98 1.98
CA PHE A 115 9.44 11.55 2.12
C PHE A 115 8.49 10.69 1.26
N LEU A 116 7.21 11.01 1.30
CA LEU A 116 6.21 10.24 0.53
C LEU A 116 6.41 10.37 -0.98
N ARG A 117 6.84 11.53 -1.45
CA ARG A 117 7.16 11.73 -2.87
C ARG A 117 8.37 10.93 -3.32
N GLU A 118 9.40 10.85 -2.47
CA GLU A 118 10.62 10.11 -2.78
C GLU A 118 10.43 8.60 -2.81
N THR A 119 9.48 8.07 -2.03
CA THR A 119 9.24 6.64 -1.88
C THR A 119 8.05 6.12 -2.69
N ALA A 120 7.35 7.01 -3.39
CA ALA A 120 6.18 6.63 -4.18
C ALA A 120 6.54 5.85 -5.44
#